data_76323326bd4bfa8705296ba89cf7c72a
#
_entry.id   76323326bd4bfa8705296ba89cf7c72a
#
_cell.length_a   1.000
_cell.length_b   1.000
_cell.length_c   1.000
_cell.angle_alpha   90.00
_cell.angle_beta   90.00
_cell.angle_gamma   90.00
#
_symmetry.space_group_name_H-M   'P 1'
#
loop_
_entity.id
_entity.type
_entity.pdbx_description
1 polymer ?
#
loop_
_entity_poly.entity_id
_entity_poly.type
_entity_poly.pdbx_seq_one_letter_code
_entity_poly.pdbx_strand_id
1 'polypeptide(L)'
;MIDDTLAKIDRSLAIDLPSTTAWFADHPTLSHLLWIAYGSSFVQLFGLVVFLAVLRREDKLWELVFVCSLTIFVSAAFSIVWPAIGAFAYFDYSTDILQRLPPGSGTYHLAKFDYFRSGSSPVISFASLQGVVTFPSFHCCLALMTIFAAVGIRWLFWTLTVWNALVVISTVPIGGHYVIDLAGGGLLWLIGVTLAITLSRLGRRERRLVTDRGNGPTPSAHPA
;
A
#
# COMPACT_ATOMS: atom_id res chain seq x y z
N MET A 1 -6.75 11.20 -18.24
CA MET A 1 -6.46 9.95 -17.54
C MET A 1 -5.18 9.36 -18.11
N ILE A 2 -4.40 8.64 -17.29
CA ILE A 2 -3.09 8.09 -17.72
C ILE A 2 -3.14 6.61 -18.09
N ASP A 3 -4.33 6.01 -18.14
CA ASP A 3 -4.51 4.57 -18.41
C ASP A 3 -3.84 4.09 -19.69
N ASP A 4 -3.95 4.87 -20.78
CA ASP A 4 -3.28 4.54 -22.05
C ASP A 4 -1.75 4.44 -21.90
N THR A 5 -1.16 5.32 -21.08
CA THR A 5 0.29 5.29 -20.82
C THR A 5 0.65 4.06 -19.99
N LEU A 6 -0.10 3.75 -18.92
CA LEU A 6 0.13 2.58 -18.06
C LEU A 6 0.00 1.28 -18.86
N ALA A 7 -1.06 1.16 -19.68
CA ALA A 7 -1.28 0.01 -20.56
C ALA A 7 -0.17 -0.15 -21.62
N LYS A 8 0.36 0.95 -22.17
CA LYS A 8 1.49 0.91 -23.11
C LYS A 8 2.78 0.44 -22.44
N ILE A 9 3.04 0.87 -21.21
CA ILE A 9 4.20 0.43 -20.46
C ILE A 9 4.10 -1.08 -20.20
N ASP A 10 2.97 -1.58 -19.70
CA ASP A 10 2.78 -3.01 -19.45
C ASP A 10 2.97 -3.82 -20.75
N ARG A 11 2.41 -3.38 -21.88
CA ARG A 11 2.62 -4.03 -23.19
C ARG A 11 4.09 -4.02 -23.63
N SER A 12 4.83 -2.94 -23.35
CA SER A 12 6.27 -2.88 -23.67
C SER A 12 7.11 -3.87 -22.85
N LEU A 13 6.59 -4.29 -21.70
CA LEU A 13 7.15 -5.33 -20.85
C LEU A 13 6.63 -6.74 -21.20
N ALA A 14 5.94 -6.88 -22.36
CA ALA A 14 5.30 -8.11 -22.81
C ALA A 14 4.22 -8.65 -21.84
N ILE A 15 3.57 -7.76 -21.09
CA ILE A 15 2.48 -8.10 -20.16
C ILE A 15 1.14 -7.90 -20.89
N ASP A 16 0.40 -9.00 -21.05
CA ASP A 16 -0.96 -9.00 -21.59
C ASP A 16 -1.97 -9.15 -20.46
N LEU A 17 -2.48 -8.01 -19.98
CA LEU A 17 -3.45 -7.99 -18.88
C LEU A 17 -4.79 -8.66 -19.24
N PRO A 18 -5.38 -8.47 -20.45
CA PRO A 18 -6.57 -9.19 -20.84
C PRO A 18 -6.44 -10.71 -20.73
N SER A 19 -5.40 -11.28 -21.34
CA SER A 19 -5.15 -12.73 -21.27
C SER A 19 -4.85 -13.18 -19.83
N THR A 20 -4.10 -12.40 -19.06
CA THR A 20 -3.83 -12.70 -17.65
C THR A 20 -5.11 -12.74 -16.84
N THR A 21 -5.99 -11.75 -16.98
CA THR A 21 -7.27 -11.68 -16.25
C THR A 21 -8.21 -12.83 -16.66
N ALA A 22 -8.29 -13.17 -17.96
CA ALA A 22 -9.06 -14.31 -18.44
C ALA A 22 -8.56 -15.63 -17.83
N TRP A 23 -7.23 -15.81 -17.75
CA TRP A 23 -6.64 -16.97 -17.10
C TRP A 23 -7.06 -17.10 -15.63
N PHE A 24 -7.07 -16.01 -14.87
CA PHE A 24 -7.57 -16.04 -13.49
C PHE A 24 -9.07 -16.32 -13.41
N ALA A 25 -9.88 -15.83 -14.36
CA ALA A 25 -11.31 -16.15 -14.44
C ALA A 25 -11.56 -17.65 -14.66
N ASP A 26 -10.66 -18.35 -15.35
CA ASP A 26 -10.72 -19.80 -15.56
C ASP A 26 -10.25 -20.63 -14.34
N HIS A 27 -9.72 -19.95 -13.29
CA HIS A 27 -9.21 -20.59 -12.08
C HIS A 27 -9.92 -20.09 -10.82
N PRO A 28 -11.22 -20.39 -10.62
CA PRO A 28 -12.06 -19.76 -9.59
C PRO A 28 -11.55 -19.96 -8.15
N THR A 29 -10.98 -21.13 -7.84
CA THR A 29 -10.42 -21.40 -6.51
C THR A 29 -9.25 -20.47 -6.19
N LEU A 30 -8.34 -20.26 -7.16
CA LEU A 30 -7.21 -19.35 -7.00
C LEU A 30 -7.69 -17.92 -6.89
N SER A 31 -8.63 -17.50 -7.75
CA SER A 31 -9.19 -16.16 -7.73
C SER A 31 -9.90 -15.84 -6.41
N HIS A 32 -10.60 -16.81 -5.80
CA HIS A 32 -11.19 -16.67 -4.47
C HIS A 32 -10.13 -16.53 -3.37
N LEU A 33 -9.05 -17.32 -3.42
CA LEU A 33 -7.93 -17.17 -2.49
C LEU A 33 -7.30 -15.77 -2.59
N LEU A 34 -7.08 -15.28 -3.80
CA LEU A 34 -6.54 -13.95 -4.05
C LEU A 34 -7.50 -12.85 -3.58
N TRP A 35 -8.80 -13.04 -3.73
CA TRP A 35 -9.82 -12.11 -3.25
C TRP A 35 -9.80 -12.00 -1.71
N ILE A 36 -9.66 -13.13 -1.00
CA ILE A 36 -9.49 -13.14 0.46
C ILE A 36 -8.19 -12.44 0.85
N ALA A 37 -7.08 -12.73 0.15
CA ALA A 37 -5.80 -12.10 0.41
C ALA A 37 -5.88 -10.58 0.23
N TYR A 38 -6.46 -10.10 -0.86
CA TYR A 38 -6.67 -8.68 -1.14
C TYR A 38 -7.48 -7.99 -0.06
N GLY A 39 -8.64 -8.55 0.29
CA GLY A 39 -9.53 -8.01 1.31
C GLY A 39 -8.92 -8.00 2.73
N SER A 40 -7.94 -8.88 3.00
CA SER A 40 -7.28 -8.95 4.30
C SER A 40 -6.29 -7.82 4.57
N SER A 41 -5.89 -7.03 3.56
CA SER A 41 -4.79 -6.06 3.65
C SER A 41 -4.95 -5.06 4.78
N PHE A 42 -6.13 -4.47 4.93
CA PHE A 42 -6.41 -3.52 6.02
C PHE A 42 -6.50 -4.21 7.38
N VAL A 43 -7.06 -5.42 7.43
CA VAL A 43 -7.14 -6.21 8.68
C VAL A 43 -5.72 -6.54 9.17
N GLN A 44 -4.81 -6.89 8.26
CA GLN A 44 -3.39 -7.11 8.58
C GLN A 44 -2.75 -5.83 9.14
N LEU A 45 -2.97 -4.68 8.50
CA LEU A 45 -2.42 -3.40 8.95
C LEU A 45 -2.87 -3.08 10.38
N PHE A 46 -4.19 -3.11 10.65
CA PHE A 46 -4.72 -2.83 11.98
C PHE A 46 -4.26 -3.85 13.03
N GLY A 47 -4.30 -5.13 12.68
CA GLY A 47 -3.80 -6.20 13.54
C GLY A 47 -2.33 -6.02 13.90
N LEU A 48 -1.51 -5.61 12.92
CA LEU A 48 -0.08 -5.37 13.14
C LEU A 48 0.18 -4.12 14.00
N VAL A 49 -0.59 -3.05 13.83
CA VAL A 49 -0.53 -1.86 14.69
C VAL A 49 -0.78 -2.25 16.15
N VAL A 50 -1.87 -2.99 16.42
CA VAL A 50 -2.20 -3.46 17.77
C VAL A 50 -1.11 -4.41 18.30
N PHE A 51 -0.65 -5.34 17.48
CA PHE A 51 0.37 -6.32 17.87
C PHE A 51 1.70 -5.65 18.25
N LEU A 52 2.18 -4.69 17.44
CA LEU A 52 3.40 -3.94 17.73
C LEU A 52 3.27 -3.06 18.96
N ALA A 53 2.09 -2.46 19.20
CA ALA A 53 1.81 -1.67 20.39
C ALA A 53 1.84 -2.55 21.67
N VAL A 54 1.23 -3.74 21.64
CA VAL A 54 1.26 -4.70 22.76
C VAL A 54 2.68 -5.15 23.04
N LEU A 55 3.49 -5.39 22.02
CA LEU A 55 4.90 -5.76 22.16
C LEU A 55 5.82 -4.59 22.51
N ARG A 56 5.28 -3.37 22.64
CA ARG A 56 6.03 -2.13 22.88
C ARG A 56 7.16 -1.89 21.87
N ARG A 57 6.93 -2.30 20.62
CA ARG A 57 7.87 -2.08 19.51
C ARG A 57 7.65 -0.68 18.91
N GLU A 58 7.84 0.34 19.72
CA GLU A 58 7.52 1.73 19.40
C GLU A 58 8.19 2.23 18.11
N ASP A 59 9.47 1.90 17.91
CA ASP A 59 10.20 2.27 16.70
C ASP A 59 9.53 1.70 15.43
N LYS A 60 9.13 0.41 15.46
CA LYS A 60 8.46 -0.25 14.34
C LYS A 60 7.05 0.25 14.11
N LEU A 61 6.34 0.53 15.19
CA LEU A 61 5.01 1.13 15.12
C LEU A 61 5.07 2.53 14.49
N TRP A 62 6.02 3.35 14.93
CA TRP A 62 6.23 4.68 14.35
C TRP A 62 6.58 4.60 12.85
N GLU A 63 7.52 3.72 12.46
CA GLU A 63 7.90 3.51 11.07
C GLU A 63 6.68 3.09 10.23
N LEU A 64 5.87 2.13 10.72
CA LEU A 64 4.67 1.66 10.03
C LEU A 64 3.64 2.78 9.82
N VAL A 65 3.31 3.52 10.88
CA VAL A 65 2.33 4.61 10.83
C VAL A 65 2.81 5.75 9.92
N PHE A 66 4.10 6.12 10.03
CA PHE A 66 4.68 7.14 9.17
C PHE A 66 4.63 6.76 7.69
N VAL A 67 5.09 5.55 7.34
CA VAL A 67 5.09 5.08 5.95
C VAL A 67 3.66 4.98 5.42
N CYS A 68 2.73 4.46 6.21
CA CYS A 68 1.32 4.38 5.85
C CYS A 68 0.73 5.76 5.56
N SER A 69 0.92 6.73 6.46
CA SER A 69 0.40 8.09 6.29
C SER A 69 1.00 8.78 5.07
N LEU A 70 2.32 8.66 4.88
CA LEU A 70 3.01 9.25 3.74
C LEU A 70 2.52 8.65 2.41
N THR A 71 2.44 7.32 2.34
CA THR A 71 2.03 6.64 1.11
C THR A 71 0.57 6.92 0.76
N ILE A 72 -0.35 6.98 1.73
CA ILE A 72 -1.74 7.41 1.51
C ILE A 72 -1.77 8.81 0.93
N PHE A 73 -1.08 9.76 1.57
CA PHE A 73 -1.06 11.16 1.15
C PHE A 73 -0.51 11.33 -0.26
N VAL A 74 0.65 10.74 -0.55
CA VAL A 74 1.30 10.83 -1.88
C VAL A 74 0.44 10.15 -2.94
N SER A 75 -0.12 8.96 -2.67
CA SER A 75 -0.99 8.26 -3.62
C SER A 75 -2.26 9.05 -3.92
N ALA A 76 -2.87 9.68 -2.91
CA ALA A 76 -4.03 10.55 -3.10
C ALA A 76 -3.69 11.79 -3.95
N ALA A 77 -2.55 12.45 -3.65
CA ALA A 77 -2.08 13.60 -4.44
C ALA A 77 -1.80 13.23 -5.89
N PHE A 78 -1.19 12.05 -6.13
CA PHE A 78 -0.97 11.52 -7.48
C PHE A 78 -2.29 11.30 -8.23
N SER A 79 -3.28 10.69 -7.59
CA SER A 79 -4.59 10.42 -8.20
C SER A 79 -5.36 11.70 -8.58
N ILE A 80 -5.11 12.83 -7.89
CA ILE A 80 -5.70 14.12 -8.25
C ILE A 80 -5.07 14.64 -9.54
N VAL A 81 -3.75 14.58 -9.67
CA VAL A 81 -3.01 15.17 -10.79
C VAL A 81 -3.01 14.24 -12.02
N TRP A 82 -2.82 12.95 -11.81
CA TRP A 82 -2.74 11.91 -12.85
C TRP A 82 -3.74 10.77 -12.56
N PRO A 83 -5.02 11.03 -12.80
CA PRO A 83 -6.06 10.04 -12.55
C PRO A 83 -5.97 8.86 -13.52
N ALA A 84 -6.17 7.66 -12.99
CA ALA A 84 -6.37 6.42 -13.74
C ALA A 84 -7.65 5.74 -13.29
N ILE A 85 -8.42 5.22 -14.25
CA ILE A 85 -9.68 4.51 -13.97
C ILE A 85 -9.45 3.03 -13.61
N GLY A 86 -8.28 2.51 -14.01
CA GLY A 86 -7.88 1.12 -13.77
C GLY A 86 -8.09 0.20 -14.98
N ALA A 87 -7.36 -0.92 -14.98
CA ALA A 87 -7.26 -1.81 -16.13
C ALA A 87 -8.63 -2.40 -16.55
N PHE A 88 -9.49 -2.73 -15.60
CA PHE A 88 -10.79 -3.35 -15.90
C PHE A 88 -11.72 -2.42 -16.68
N ALA A 89 -11.80 -1.16 -16.31
CA ALA A 89 -12.60 -0.19 -17.04
C ALA A 89 -11.94 0.25 -18.36
N TYR A 90 -10.61 0.27 -18.39
CA TYR A 90 -9.88 0.64 -19.61
C TYR A 90 -9.95 -0.41 -20.72
N PHE A 91 -9.85 -1.70 -20.37
CA PHE A 91 -9.92 -2.81 -21.34
C PHE A 91 -11.34 -3.29 -21.64
N ASP A 92 -12.35 -2.81 -20.88
CA ASP A 92 -13.77 -3.17 -21.05
C ASP A 92 -14.00 -4.69 -21.12
N TYR A 93 -13.61 -5.40 -20.05
CA TYR A 93 -13.72 -6.85 -19.99
C TYR A 93 -15.16 -7.34 -20.18
N SER A 94 -15.33 -8.41 -20.93
CA SER A 94 -16.63 -9.01 -21.17
C SER A 94 -17.34 -9.42 -19.87
N THR A 95 -18.67 -9.34 -19.88
CA THR A 95 -19.51 -9.74 -18.74
C THR A 95 -19.24 -11.19 -18.31
N ASP A 96 -18.92 -12.07 -19.26
CA ASP A 96 -18.57 -13.46 -18.98
C ASP A 96 -17.29 -13.58 -18.12
N ILE A 97 -16.22 -12.84 -18.41
CA ILE A 97 -15.00 -12.82 -17.61
C ILE A 97 -15.31 -12.27 -16.22
N LEU A 98 -16.06 -11.18 -16.13
CA LEU A 98 -16.40 -10.54 -14.85
C LEU A 98 -17.25 -11.44 -13.95
N GLN A 99 -18.18 -12.23 -14.51
CA GLN A 99 -19.01 -13.16 -13.74
C GLN A 99 -18.25 -14.38 -13.21
N ARG A 100 -17.15 -14.76 -13.84
CA ARG A 100 -16.28 -15.87 -13.39
C ARG A 100 -15.28 -15.46 -12.31
N LEU A 101 -15.03 -14.18 -12.16
CA LEU A 101 -14.21 -13.63 -11.08
C LEU A 101 -15.05 -13.41 -9.81
N PRO A 102 -14.41 -13.32 -8.61
CA PRO A 102 -15.10 -12.96 -7.38
C PRO A 102 -15.83 -11.62 -7.51
N PRO A 103 -16.97 -11.43 -6.81
CA PRO A 103 -17.77 -10.22 -6.93
C PRO A 103 -16.99 -8.93 -6.64
N GLY A 104 -17.15 -7.94 -7.51
CA GLY A 104 -16.51 -6.63 -7.39
C GLY A 104 -15.05 -6.58 -7.87
N SER A 105 -14.46 -7.69 -8.33
CA SER A 105 -13.10 -7.69 -8.85
C SER A 105 -12.90 -6.62 -9.90
N GLY A 106 -11.87 -5.79 -9.71
CA GLY A 106 -11.47 -4.72 -10.61
C GLY A 106 -12.48 -3.56 -10.81
N THR A 107 -13.69 -3.68 -10.26
CA THR A 107 -14.78 -2.73 -10.52
C THR A 107 -15.33 -2.04 -9.28
N TYR A 108 -15.00 -2.50 -8.07
CA TYR A 108 -15.56 -2.01 -6.79
C TYR A 108 -15.33 -0.51 -6.55
N HIS A 109 -14.35 0.09 -7.18
CA HIS A 109 -13.99 1.50 -7.05
C HIS A 109 -14.69 2.43 -8.06
N LEU A 110 -15.23 1.91 -9.18
CA LEU A 110 -15.71 2.71 -10.29
C LEU A 110 -16.84 3.67 -9.90
N ALA A 111 -17.84 3.18 -9.16
CA ALA A 111 -18.93 4.04 -8.70
C ALA A 111 -18.44 5.19 -7.81
N LYS A 112 -17.41 4.97 -7.00
CA LYS A 112 -16.80 6.01 -6.17
C LYS A 112 -15.96 6.98 -7.00
N PHE A 113 -15.23 6.47 -7.96
CA PHE A 113 -14.43 7.27 -8.89
C PHE A 113 -15.35 8.24 -9.65
N ASP A 114 -16.46 7.77 -10.20
CA ASP A 114 -17.45 8.60 -10.90
C ASP A 114 -18.11 9.62 -9.95
N TYR A 115 -18.45 9.22 -8.73
CA TYR A 115 -19.03 10.11 -7.72
C TYR A 115 -18.12 11.30 -7.42
N PHE A 116 -16.81 11.08 -7.22
CA PHE A 116 -15.87 12.17 -6.93
C PHE A 116 -15.56 13.05 -8.15
N ARG A 117 -15.79 12.54 -9.37
CA ARG A 117 -15.48 13.27 -10.62
C ARG A 117 -16.69 13.90 -11.31
N SER A 118 -17.91 13.55 -10.92
CA SER A 118 -19.14 14.07 -11.53
C SER A 118 -19.44 15.56 -11.27
N GLY A 119 -18.60 16.24 -10.46
CA GLY A 119 -18.77 17.67 -10.16
C GLY A 119 -19.92 18.01 -9.20
N SER A 120 -20.72 17.05 -8.76
CA SER A 120 -21.68 17.22 -7.66
C SER A 120 -20.90 17.26 -6.36
N SER A 121 -21.07 18.31 -5.54
CA SER A 121 -20.37 18.52 -4.24
C SER A 121 -20.26 17.21 -3.44
N PRO A 122 -19.16 16.43 -3.53
CA PRO A 122 -19.11 15.13 -2.93
C PRO A 122 -18.99 15.25 -1.41
N VAL A 123 -19.80 14.50 -0.68
CA VAL A 123 -19.63 14.34 0.76
C VAL A 123 -18.47 13.38 0.99
N ILE A 124 -17.41 13.86 1.62
CA ILE A 124 -16.24 13.05 1.96
C ILE A 124 -16.58 12.26 3.22
N SER A 125 -16.70 10.94 3.09
CA SER A 125 -16.79 10.00 4.21
C SER A 125 -15.63 9.02 4.18
N PHE A 126 -15.24 8.46 5.32
CA PHE A 126 -14.18 7.44 5.36
C PHE A 126 -14.47 6.23 4.46
N ALA A 127 -15.73 5.85 4.34
CA ALA A 127 -16.16 4.75 3.46
C ALA A 127 -16.03 5.10 1.98
N SER A 128 -16.14 6.38 1.61
CA SER A 128 -16.03 6.84 0.22
C SER A 128 -14.59 6.98 -0.27
N LEU A 129 -13.61 7.08 0.64
CA LEU A 129 -12.20 7.25 0.28
C LEU A 129 -11.50 5.95 -0.13
N GLN A 130 -12.09 4.78 0.15
CA GLN A 130 -11.50 3.49 -0.20
C GLN A 130 -11.60 3.23 -1.71
N GLY A 131 -10.48 2.84 -2.33
CA GLY A 131 -10.44 2.33 -3.69
C GLY A 131 -10.47 3.38 -4.81
N VAL A 132 -10.27 4.67 -4.48
CA VAL A 132 -10.30 5.76 -5.49
C VAL A 132 -8.96 5.94 -6.22
N VAL A 133 -7.89 5.38 -5.67
CA VAL A 133 -6.52 5.54 -6.20
C VAL A 133 -6.08 4.27 -6.89
N THR A 134 -5.81 4.34 -8.20
CA THR A 134 -5.28 3.22 -8.98
C THR A 134 -3.75 3.28 -9.04
N PHE A 135 -3.17 4.41 -9.42
CA PHE A 135 -1.72 4.59 -9.51
C PHE A 135 -1.23 5.63 -8.49
N PRO A 136 -0.12 5.38 -7.77
CA PRO A 136 0.58 4.09 -7.59
C PRO A 136 -0.23 3.11 -6.71
N SER A 137 0.02 1.79 -6.85
CA SER A 137 -0.75 0.78 -6.11
C SER A 137 -0.52 0.87 -4.60
N PHE A 138 -1.54 1.35 -3.87
CA PHE A 138 -1.49 1.43 -2.41
C PHE A 138 -1.51 0.04 -1.75
N HIS A 139 -2.18 -0.96 -2.35
CA HIS A 139 -2.17 -2.33 -1.83
C HIS A 139 -0.77 -2.98 -1.90
N CYS A 140 0.00 -2.66 -2.95
CA CYS A 140 1.41 -3.06 -3.01
C CYS A 140 2.22 -2.40 -1.88
N CYS A 141 2.01 -1.10 -1.61
CA CYS A 141 2.61 -0.43 -0.46
C CYS A 141 2.23 -1.11 0.85
N LEU A 142 0.94 -1.42 1.07
CA LEU A 142 0.45 -2.11 2.27
C LEU A 142 1.13 -3.45 2.47
N ALA A 143 1.20 -4.25 1.43
CA ALA A 143 1.85 -5.56 1.47
C ALA A 143 3.32 -5.46 1.91
N LEU A 144 4.07 -4.54 1.30
CA LEU A 144 5.49 -4.36 1.59
C LEU A 144 5.73 -3.74 2.98
N MET A 145 4.89 -2.79 3.42
CA MET A 145 5.05 -2.18 4.75
C MET A 145 4.71 -3.15 5.88
N THR A 146 3.74 -4.05 5.70
CA THR A 146 3.41 -5.08 6.69
C THR A 146 4.53 -6.10 6.83
N ILE A 147 5.14 -6.55 5.72
CA ILE A 147 6.32 -7.40 5.74
C ILE A 147 7.48 -6.70 6.47
N PHE A 148 7.75 -5.44 6.13
CA PHE A 148 8.83 -4.65 6.72
C PHE A 148 8.66 -4.45 8.23
N ALA A 149 7.43 -4.17 8.68
CA ALA A 149 7.14 -3.98 10.10
C ALA A 149 7.32 -5.26 10.93
N ALA A 150 7.19 -6.45 10.31
CA ALA A 150 7.42 -7.74 10.95
C ALA A 150 8.91 -8.13 11.07
N VAL A 151 9.83 -7.34 10.49
CA VAL A 151 11.27 -7.60 10.58
C VAL A 151 11.71 -7.65 12.04
N GLY A 152 12.42 -8.73 12.40
CA GLY A 152 12.85 -9.02 13.78
C GLY A 152 11.93 -9.99 14.54
N ILE A 153 10.80 -10.40 13.95
CA ILE A 153 9.92 -11.46 14.48
C ILE A 153 9.82 -12.55 13.39
N ARG A 154 10.73 -13.54 13.46
CA ARG A 154 11.00 -14.48 12.35
C ARG A 154 9.75 -15.20 11.82
N TRP A 155 8.90 -15.74 12.70
CA TRP A 155 7.71 -16.46 12.27
C TRP A 155 6.70 -15.51 11.58
N LEU A 156 6.49 -14.32 12.14
CA LEU A 156 5.59 -13.32 11.60
C LEU A 156 6.08 -12.80 10.24
N PHE A 157 7.38 -12.54 10.13
CA PHE A 157 8.00 -12.10 8.88
C PHE A 157 7.73 -13.08 7.73
N TRP A 158 7.99 -14.37 7.93
CA TRP A 158 7.77 -15.36 6.87
C TRP A 158 6.29 -15.58 6.55
N THR A 159 5.43 -15.63 7.58
CA THR A 159 3.98 -15.74 7.38
C THR A 159 3.45 -14.57 6.57
N LEU A 160 3.81 -13.33 6.95
CA LEU A 160 3.37 -12.14 6.23
C LEU A 160 4.01 -12.06 4.84
N THR A 161 5.25 -12.51 4.65
CA THR A 161 5.89 -12.53 3.33
C THR A 161 5.12 -13.41 2.36
N VAL A 162 4.80 -14.65 2.75
CA VAL A 162 4.03 -15.57 1.89
C VAL A 162 2.64 -15.02 1.62
N TRP A 163 1.94 -14.56 2.66
CA TRP A 163 0.58 -14.04 2.49
C TRP A 163 0.54 -12.76 1.66
N ASN A 164 1.45 -11.85 1.88
CA ASN A 164 1.49 -10.59 1.12
C ASN A 164 2.03 -10.76 -0.31
N ALA A 165 2.75 -11.82 -0.62
CA ALA A 165 3.01 -12.19 -2.01
C ALA A 165 1.68 -12.47 -2.75
N LEU A 166 0.72 -13.16 -2.10
CA LEU A 166 -0.63 -13.34 -2.66
C LEU A 166 -1.38 -12.01 -2.77
N VAL A 167 -1.24 -11.09 -1.79
CA VAL A 167 -1.82 -9.74 -1.88
C VAL A 167 -1.27 -8.99 -3.09
N VAL A 168 0.04 -8.98 -3.31
CA VAL A 168 0.64 -8.31 -4.48
C VAL A 168 0.13 -8.91 -5.78
N ILE A 169 0.09 -10.25 -5.90
CA ILE A 169 -0.46 -10.91 -7.10
C ILE A 169 -1.93 -10.55 -7.29
N SER A 170 -2.72 -10.49 -6.21
CA SER A 170 -4.15 -10.20 -6.27
C SER A 170 -4.50 -8.79 -6.77
N THR A 171 -3.55 -7.84 -6.68
CA THR A 171 -3.81 -6.47 -7.11
C THR A 171 -4.18 -6.37 -8.59
N VAL A 172 -3.67 -7.25 -9.43
CA VAL A 172 -3.97 -7.28 -10.86
C VAL A 172 -5.37 -7.87 -11.13
N PRO A 173 -5.65 -9.17 -10.84
CA PRO A 173 -6.93 -9.78 -11.21
C PRO A 173 -8.10 -9.39 -10.29
N ILE A 174 -7.84 -8.90 -9.09
CA ILE A 174 -8.88 -8.55 -8.11
C ILE A 174 -8.94 -7.02 -7.91
N GLY A 175 -7.79 -6.38 -7.78
CA GLY A 175 -7.70 -4.93 -7.57
C GLY A 175 -7.91 -4.10 -8.84
N GLY A 176 -7.70 -4.69 -10.03
CA GLY A 176 -7.83 -3.99 -11.31
C GLY A 176 -6.66 -3.07 -11.64
N HIS A 177 -5.49 -3.35 -11.07
CA HIS A 177 -4.26 -2.58 -11.31
C HIS A 177 -3.55 -2.99 -12.60
N TYR A 178 -2.80 -2.05 -13.16
CA TYR A 178 -1.72 -2.34 -14.10
C TYR A 178 -0.53 -2.92 -13.33
N VAL A 179 0.32 -3.72 -14.01
CA VAL A 179 1.52 -4.25 -13.34
C VAL A 179 2.52 -3.13 -13.01
N ILE A 180 2.61 -2.11 -13.84
CA ILE A 180 3.45 -0.94 -13.55
C ILE A 180 2.99 -0.16 -12.30
N ASP A 181 1.71 -0.26 -11.90
CA ASP A 181 1.23 0.35 -10.65
C ASP A 181 1.92 -0.27 -9.43
N LEU A 182 2.24 -1.56 -9.52
CA LEU A 182 2.94 -2.28 -8.46
C LEU A 182 4.38 -1.78 -8.31
N ALA A 183 5.05 -1.53 -9.43
CA ALA A 183 6.38 -0.95 -9.42
C ALA A 183 6.36 0.47 -8.82
N GLY A 184 5.36 1.28 -9.19
CA GLY A 184 5.12 2.59 -8.60
C GLY A 184 4.87 2.52 -7.09
N GLY A 185 4.03 1.56 -6.65
CA GLY A 185 3.77 1.31 -5.23
C GLY A 185 5.02 0.87 -4.47
N GLY A 186 5.80 -0.05 -5.05
CA GLY A 186 7.07 -0.51 -4.48
C GLY A 186 8.09 0.63 -4.32
N LEU A 187 8.22 1.50 -5.32
CA LEU A 187 9.09 2.67 -5.26
C LEU A 187 8.63 3.65 -4.17
N LEU A 188 7.34 3.94 -4.10
CA LEU A 188 6.78 4.82 -3.08
C LEU A 188 7.00 4.27 -1.67
N TRP A 189 6.79 2.96 -1.47
CA TRP A 189 7.12 2.28 -0.22
C TRP A 189 8.61 2.41 0.14
N LEU A 190 9.51 2.18 -0.82
CA LEU A 190 10.95 2.27 -0.59
C LEU A 190 11.39 3.68 -0.16
N ILE A 191 10.84 4.71 -0.80
CA ILE A 191 11.07 6.11 -0.42
C ILE A 191 10.56 6.33 1.01
N GLY A 192 9.32 5.90 1.32
CA GLY A 192 8.72 6.06 2.65
C GLY A 192 9.54 5.39 3.76
N VAL A 193 9.96 4.14 3.56
CA VAL A 193 10.80 3.40 4.52
C VAL A 193 12.16 4.06 4.70
N THR A 194 12.79 4.49 3.63
CA THR A 194 14.09 5.17 3.69
C THR A 194 14.00 6.46 4.51
N LEU A 195 12.95 7.26 4.29
CA LEU A 195 12.69 8.47 5.07
C LEU A 195 12.42 8.13 6.55
N ALA A 196 11.57 7.14 6.83
CA ALA A 196 11.24 6.72 8.19
C ALA A 196 12.50 6.31 8.98
N ILE A 197 13.35 5.45 8.40
CA ILE A 197 14.60 5.00 9.01
C ILE A 197 15.56 6.18 9.24
N THR A 198 15.67 7.08 8.27
CA THR A 198 16.56 8.24 8.37
C THR A 198 16.12 9.17 9.49
N LEU A 199 14.83 9.51 9.56
CA LEU A 199 14.28 10.35 10.62
C LEU A 199 14.42 9.71 12.00
N SER A 200 14.16 8.40 12.12
CA SER A 200 14.39 7.64 13.35
C SER A 200 15.85 7.69 13.84
N ARG A 201 16.80 7.60 12.91
CA ARG A 201 18.24 7.69 13.25
C ARG A 201 18.65 9.09 13.71
N LEU A 202 18.15 10.11 13.05
CA LEU A 202 18.42 11.51 13.42
C LEU A 202 17.86 11.82 14.80
N GLY A 203 16.61 11.48 15.08
CA GLY A 203 16.00 11.70 16.40
C GLY A 203 16.70 10.95 17.54
N ARG A 204 17.21 9.72 17.30
CA ARG A 204 18.03 9.01 18.28
C ARG A 204 19.37 9.68 18.54
N ARG A 205 20.01 10.25 17.51
CA ARG A 205 21.27 10.97 17.64
C ARG A 205 21.11 12.24 18.47
N GLU A 206 20.07 13.01 18.24
CA GLU A 206 19.77 14.22 19.01
C GLU A 206 19.52 13.91 20.48
N ARG A 207 18.71 12.89 20.78
CA ARG A 207 18.45 12.48 22.17
C ARG A 207 19.74 12.12 22.91
N ARG A 208 20.66 11.40 22.27
CA ARG A 208 21.97 11.07 22.86
C ARG A 208 22.79 12.32 23.17
N LEU A 209 22.87 13.26 22.25
CA LEU A 209 23.61 14.52 22.44
C LEU A 209 23.05 15.36 23.58
N VAL A 210 21.72 15.39 23.76
CA VAL A 210 21.06 16.09 24.87
C VAL A 210 21.37 15.42 26.20
N THR A 211 21.31 14.08 26.25
CA THR A 211 21.62 13.32 27.47
C THR A 211 23.08 13.48 27.89
N ASP A 212 24.02 13.44 26.95
CA ASP A 212 25.45 13.63 27.22
C ASP A 212 25.77 15.04 27.73
N ARG A 213 25.09 16.07 27.22
CA ARG A 213 25.21 17.44 27.71
C ARG A 213 24.63 17.65 29.12
N GLY A 214 23.55 16.91 29.46
CA GLY A 214 22.95 16.98 30.80
C GLY A 214 23.77 16.27 31.89
N ASN A 215 24.63 15.32 31.52
CA ASN A 215 25.49 14.54 32.42
C ASN A 215 26.93 15.06 32.47
N GLY A 216 27.20 16.25 31.90
CA GLY A 216 28.52 16.90 32.00
C GLY A 216 28.92 17.16 33.47
N PRO A 217 30.22 17.11 33.82
CA PRO A 217 30.68 17.28 35.18
C PRO A 217 30.18 18.63 35.73
N THR A 218 29.49 18.61 36.87
CA THR A 218 29.18 19.82 37.64
C THR A 218 30.47 20.55 37.95
N PRO A 219 30.55 21.86 37.71
CA PRO A 219 31.73 22.62 38.10
C PRO A 219 31.99 22.39 39.58
N SER A 220 33.16 21.85 39.93
CA SER A 220 33.59 21.70 41.32
C SER A 220 33.62 23.12 41.93
N ALA A 221 32.76 23.36 42.91
CA ALA A 221 32.84 24.57 43.72
C ALA A 221 34.21 24.58 44.39
N HIS A 222 35.09 25.49 43.98
CA HIS A 222 36.32 25.78 44.72
C HIS A 222 35.92 26.37 46.07
N PRO A 223 36.35 25.79 47.20
CA PRO A 223 36.21 26.46 48.48
C PRO A 223 37.18 27.63 48.51
N ALA A 224 36.67 28.79 48.93
CA ALA A 224 37.42 29.99 49.22
C ALA A 224 38.19 29.88 50.57
#